data_486f811cf4895f9fa8ec68bae03af73b
#
_entry.id   486f811cf4895f9fa8ec68bae03af73b
#
_cell.length_a   1.000
_cell.length_b   1.000
_cell.length_c   1.000
_cell.angle_alpha   90.00
_cell.angle_beta   90.00
_cell.angle_gamma   90.00
#
_symmetry.space_group_name_H-M   'P 1'
#
loop_
_entity.id
_entity.type
_entity.pdbx_description
1 polymer ?
#
loop_
_entity_poly.entity_id
_entity_poly.type
_entity_poly.pdbx_seq_one_letter_code
_entity_poly.pdbx_strand_id
1 'polypeptide(L)'
;MNFEHSKKTKELISLVSNFIEDRVKPREKEYSDSMEAFRESGNPWQVPQVLYELKKEAKDQGLWNFSLTGELGYGLTNLEFAPLAEMMGVGWTSEVFNSSAPDAGNMEVLDKYGSEYQKDRWLTPLLKNNLIVL
;
A
#
# COMPACT_ATOMS: atom_id res chain seq x y z
N MET A 1 -15.30 27.34 -5.11
CA MET A 1 -14.37 26.19 -5.00
C MET A 1 -15.24 24.96 -4.83
N ASN A 2 -15.08 23.93 -5.66
CA ASN A 2 -15.85 22.69 -5.53
C ASN A 2 -14.98 21.67 -4.79
N PHE A 3 -15.44 21.18 -3.63
CA PHE A 3 -14.75 20.17 -2.82
C PHE A 3 -15.26 18.76 -3.07
N GLU A 4 -16.12 18.59 -4.06
CA GLU A 4 -16.62 17.25 -4.38
C GLU A 4 -15.56 16.39 -5.06
N HIS A 5 -15.47 15.14 -4.63
CA HIS A 5 -14.63 14.15 -5.28
C HIS A 5 -15.13 13.82 -6.69
N SER A 6 -14.21 13.54 -7.60
CA SER A 6 -14.52 13.04 -8.94
C SER A 6 -15.29 11.70 -8.85
N LYS A 7 -15.99 11.32 -9.93
CA LYS A 7 -16.65 10.02 -9.99
C LYS A 7 -15.68 8.86 -9.76
N LYS A 8 -14.51 8.93 -10.40
CA LYS A 8 -13.42 7.95 -10.23
C LYS A 8 -13.00 7.84 -8.75
N THR A 9 -12.80 8.97 -8.09
CA THR A 9 -12.40 8.98 -6.67
C THR A 9 -13.49 8.39 -5.77
N LYS A 10 -14.77 8.71 -6.01
CA LYS A 10 -15.90 8.14 -5.25
C LYS A 10 -15.99 6.61 -5.41
N GLU A 11 -15.74 6.10 -6.60
CA GLU A 11 -15.70 4.65 -6.87
C GLU A 11 -14.54 3.98 -6.13
N LEU A 12 -13.35 4.57 -6.17
CA LEU A 12 -12.18 4.05 -5.44
C LEU A 12 -12.35 4.10 -3.92
N ILE A 13 -12.93 5.18 -3.38
CA ILE A 13 -13.29 5.27 -1.96
C ILE A 13 -14.15 4.09 -1.55
N SER A 14 -15.20 3.76 -2.33
CA SER A 14 -16.08 2.64 -2.03
C SER A 14 -15.34 1.31 -2.07
N LEU A 15 -14.51 1.07 -3.10
CA LEU A 15 -13.75 -0.18 -3.24
C LEU A 15 -12.75 -0.37 -2.11
N VAL A 16 -11.97 0.66 -1.79
CA VAL A 16 -10.95 0.61 -0.72
C VAL A 16 -11.62 0.48 0.64
N SER A 17 -12.70 1.23 0.90
CA SER A 17 -13.45 1.13 2.16
C SER A 17 -14.00 -0.27 2.37
N ASN A 18 -14.65 -0.85 1.35
CA ASN A 18 -15.19 -2.21 1.45
C ASN A 18 -14.07 -3.23 1.70
N PHE A 19 -12.94 -3.11 1.00
CA PHE A 19 -11.80 -4.01 1.22
C PHE A 19 -11.27 -3.90 2.66
N ILE A 20 -11.14 -2.68 3.19
CA ILE A 20 -10.69 -2.47 4.58
C ILE A 20 -11.67 -3.10 5.57
N GLU A 21 -12.96 -2.83 5.43
CA GLU A 21 -13.99 -3.35 6.34
C GLU A 21 -14.10 -4.88 6.28
N ASP A 22 -14.12 -5.44 5.08
CA ASP A 22 -14.42 -6.86 4.88
C ASP A 22 -13.20 -7.77 4.98
N ARG A 23 -11.99 -7.25 4.71
CA ARG A 23 -10.77 -8.08 4.61
C ARG A 23 -9.71 -7.72 5.65
N VAL A 24 -9.43 -6.40 5.83
CA VAL A 24 -8.34 -5.95 6.69
C VAL A 24 -8.73 -5.98 8.16
N LYS A 25 -9.82 -5.31 8.51
CA LYS A 25 -10.27 -5.19 9.92
C LYS A 25 -10.52 -6.54 10.61
N PRO A 26 -11.16 -7.54 9.97
CA PRO A 26 -11.35 -8.83 10.61
C PRO A 26 -10.04 -9.57 10.95
N ARG A 27 -8.94 -9.21 10.29
CA ARG A 27 -7.62 -9.83 10.49
C ARG A 27 -6.64 -8.98 11.32
N GLU A 28 -7.11 -7.87 11.90
CA GLU A 28 -6.27 -6.98 12.72
C GLU A 28 -5.67 -7.69 13.93
N LYS A 29 -6.48 -8.53 14.59
CA LYS A 29 -5.99 -9.32 15.73
C LYS A 29 -4.89 -10.31 15.31
N GLU A 30 -5.05 -11.00 14.20
CA GLU A 30 -4.05 -11.95 13.66
C GLU A 30 -2.72 -11.23 13.37
N TYR A 31 -2.80 -10.04 12.77
CA TYR A 31 -1.62 -9.21 12.52
C TYR A 31 -0.93 -8.81 13.83
N SER A 32 -1.69 -8.30 14.78
CA SER A 32 -1.19 -7.84 16.08
C SER A 32 -0.52 -8.96 16.89
N ASP A 33 -1.19 -10.11 16.97
CA ASP A 33 -0.68 -11.31 17.67
C ASP A 33 0.64 -11.81 17.05
N SER A 34 0.72 -11.78 15.72
CA SER A 34 1.94 -12.15 14.98
C SER A 34 3.11 -11.21 15.28
N MET A 35 2.84 -9.89 15.29
CA MET A 35 3.85 -8.89 15.60
C MET A 35 4.36 -8.99 17.03
N GLU A 36 3.50 -9.31 17.99
CA GLU A 36 3.89 -9.55 19.39
C GLU A 36 4.77 -10.79 19.51
N ALA A 37 4.38 -11.90 18.89
CA ALA A 37 5.18 -13.13 18.85
C ALA A 37 6.57 -12.91 18.24
N PHE A 38 6.69 -12.09 17.20
CA PHE A 38 7.99 -11.77 16.59
C PHE A 38 8.87 -10.94 17.55
N ARG A 39 8.31 -10.00 18.28
CA ARG A 39 9.06 -9.24 19.30
C ARG A 39 9.56 -10.15 20.43
N GLU A 40 8.69 -11.04 20.93
CA GLU A 40 9.05 -11.99 22.00
C GLU A 40 10.12 -13.01 21.54
N SER A 41 10.11 -13.41 20.27
CA SER A 41 11.13 -14.31 19.71
C SER A 41 12.50 -13.67 19.54
N GLY A 42 12.64 -12.36 19.76
CA GLY A 42 13.88 -11.60 19.52
C GLY A 42 14.15 -11.29 18.05
N ASN A 43 13.22 -11.57 17.15
CA ASN A 43 13.30 -11.24 15.72
C ASN A 43 12.12 -10.37 15.27
N PRO A 44 12.07 -9.09 15.67
CA PRO A 44 10.93 -8.20 15.45
C PRO A 44 10.75 -7.74 14.00
N TRP A 45 11.72 -8.04 13.12
CA TRP A 45 11.73 -7.57 11.72
C TRP A 45 11.07 -8.55 10.75
N GLN A 46 10.34 -9.52 11.25
CA GLN A 46 9.58 -10.43 10.40
C GLN A 46 8.27 -9.77 9.93
N VAL A 47 7.84 -10.13 8.73
CA VAL A 47 6.58 -9.67 8.15
C VAL A 47 5.51 -10.73 8.39
N PRO A 48 4.37 -10.40 9.00
CA PRO A 48 3.29 -11.34 9.23
C PRO A 48 2.74 -11.94 7.94
N GLN A 49 2.42 -13.24 7.96
CA GLN A 49 1.85 -13.95 6.81
C GLN A 49 0.54 -13.30 6.33
N VAL A 50 -0.29 -12.84 7.27
CA VAL A 50 -1.54 -12.14 6.98
C VAL A 50 -1.35 -10.90 6.08
N LEU A 51 -0.23 -10.18 6.24
CA LEU A 51 0.07 -9.03 5.39
C LEU A 51 0.35 -9.44 3.94
N TYR A 52 1.12 -10.52 3.73
CA TYR A 52 1.36 -11.04 2.37
C TYR A 52 0.07 -11.49 1.68
N GLU A 53 -0.82 -12.14 2.40
CA GLU A 53 -2.10 -12.60 1.87
C GLU A 53 -3.00 -11.43 1.48
N LEU A 54 -3.15 -10.43 2.34
CA LEU A 54 -3.95 -9.25 2.06
C LEU A 54 -3.36 -8.39 0.94
N LYS A 55 -2.03 -8.25 0.88
CA LYS A 55 -1.33 -7.60 -0.24
C LYS A 55 -1.64 -8.31 -1.57
N LYS A 56 -1.60 -9.64 -1.57
CA LYS A 56 -1.96 -10.41 -2.75
C LYS A 56 -3.41 -10.19 -3.17
N GLU A 57 -4.35 -10.25 -2.22
CA GLU A 57 -5.78 -10.03 -2.48
C GLU A 57 -6.05 -8.61 -3.02
N ALA A 58 -5.46 -7.59 -2.41
CA ALA A 58 -5.60 -6.21 -2.86
C ALA A 58 -5.07 -6.02 -4.29
N LYS A 59 -3.89 -6.58 -4.56
CA LYS A 59 -3.28 -6.54 -5.89
C LYS A 59 -4.12 -7.27 -6.94
N ASP A 60 -4.63 -8.46 -6.63
CA ASP A 60 -5.49 -9.25 -7.53
C ASP A 60 -6.79 -8.50 -7.87
N GLN A 61 -7.28 -7.62 -6.99
CA GLN A 61 -8.42 -6.74 -7.22
C GLN A 61 -8.05 -5.41 -7.87
N GLY A 62 -6.78 -5.18 -8.20
CA GLY A 62 -6.30 -3.93 -8.77
C GLY A 62 -6.20 -2.77 -7.77
N LEU A 63 -6.30 -3.02 -6.48
CA LEU A 63 -6.19 -2.02 -5.41
C LEU A 63 -4.72 -1.89 -4.98
N TRP A 64 -3.88 -1.28 -5.83
CA TRP A 64 -2.43 -1.37 -5.70
C TRP A 64 -1.71 -0.11 -6.13
N ASN A 65 -0.66 0.30 -5.41
CA ASN A 65 0.21 1.44 -5.75
C ASN A 65 -0.52 2.78 -5.90
N PHE A 66 -1.49 3.07 -5.06
CA PHE A 66 -2.28 4.31 -5.15
C PHE A 66 -1.46 5.60 -4.96
N SER A 67 -0.39 5.54 -4.17
CA SER A 67 0.47 6.69 -3.87
C SER A 67 1.31 7.14 -5.06
N LEU A 68 1.52 6.27 -6.06
CA LEU A 68 2.33 6.59 -7.22
C LEU A 68 1.53 7.42 -8.23
N THR A 69 2.09 8.56 -8.60
CA THR A 69 1.59 9.40 -9.68
C THR A 69 2.09 8.88 -11.02
N GLY A 70 1.26 8.98 -12.09
CA GLY A 70 1.65 8.54 -13.43
C GLY A 70 1.30 7.09 -13.75
N GLU A 71 1.96 6.53 -14.77
CA GLU A 71 1.61 5.23 -15.36
C GLU A 71 1.96 4.02 -14.48
N LEU A 72 2.87 4.18 -13.53
CA LEU A 72 3.29 3.11 -12.61
C LEU A 72 2.30 2.85 -11.47
N GLY A 73 1.39 3.78 -11.25
CA GLY A 73 0.33 3.67 -10.24
C GLY A 73 -1.05 3.82 -10.86
N TYR A 74 -1.98 4.34 -10.08
CA TYR A 74 -3.36 4.60 -10.52
C TYR A 74 -3.50 5.89 -11.36
N GLY A 75 -2.42 6.68 -11.50
CA GLY A 75 -2.46 7.99 -12.15
C GLY A 75 -3.35 8.98 -11.42
N LEU A 76 -3.44 8.89 -10.11
CA LEU A 76 -4.20 9.82 -9.28
C LEU A 76 -3.44 11.12 -9.10
N THR A 77 -4.17 12.22 -9.07
CA THR A 77 -3.65 13.48 -8.52
C THR A 77 -3.59 13.37 -6.99
N ASN A 78 -2.81 14.24 -6.35
CA ASN A 78 -2.76 14.30 -4.87
C ASN A 78 -4.15 14.56 -4.26
N LEU A 79 -4.99 15.34 -4.93
CA LEU A 79 -6.36 15.61 -4.49
C LEU A 79 -7.24 14.34 -4.54
N GLU A 80 -7.07 13.50 -5.55
CA GLU A 80 -7.79 12.24 -5.69
C GLU A 80 -7.27 11.16 -4.73
N PHE A 81 -5.97 11.17 -4.44
CA PHE A 81 -5.35 10.22 -3.51
C PHE A 81 -5.64 10.57 -2.04
N ALA A 82 -5.79 11.85 -1.69
CA ALA A 82 -5.94 12.29 -0.29
C ALA A 82 -7.01 11.53 0.52
N PRO A 83 -8.26 11.32 0.04
CA PRO A 83 -9.27 10.58 0.79
C PRO A 83 -8.92 9.08 0.93
N LEU A 84 -8.19 8.50 -0.03
CA LEU A 84 -7.69 7.13 0.09
C LEU A 84 -6.59 7.04 1.14
N ALA A 85 -5.66 7.99 1.15
CA ALA A 85 -4.60 8.07 2.15
C ALA A 85 -5.16 8.22 3.56
N GLU A 86 -6.21 9.02 3.75
CA GLU A 86 -6.90 9.16 5.03
C GLU A 86 -7.45 7.81 5.53
N MET A 87 -8.16 7.06 4.67
CA MET A 87 -8.69 5.74 5.03
C MET A 87 -7.61 4.71 5.32
N MET A 88 -6.51 4.74 4.56
CA MET A 88 -5.37 3.83 4.71
C MET A 88 -4.44 4.21 5.88
N GLY A 89 -4.54 5.42 6.42
CA GLY A 89 -3.68 5.93 7.48
C GLY A 89 -3.90 5.29 8.86
N VAL A 90 -4.80 4.32 8.98
CA VAL A 90 -5.08 3.60 10.23
C VAL A 90 -4.19 2.36 10.33
N GLY A 91 -3.25 2.39 11.28
CA GLY A 91 -2.36 1.26 11.56
C GLY A 91 -1.52 0.82 10.37
N TRP A 92 -1.55 -0.48 10.06
CA TRP A 92 -0.79 -1.14 8.99
C TRP A 92 -1.52 -1.19 7.63
N THR A 93 -2.68 -0.57 7.54
CA THR A 93 -3.59 -0.68 6.38
C THR A 93 -2.95 -0.17 5.07
N SER A 94 -2.15 0.90 5.13
CA SER A 94 -1.47 1.45 3.95
C SER A 94 -0.47 0.47 3.31
N GLU A 95 0.09 -0.44 4.10
CA GLU A 95 1.00 -1.46 3.58
C GLU A 95 0.27 -2.49 2.71
N VAL A 96 -0.99 -2.81 3.04
CA VAL A 96 -1.82 -3.75 2.28
C VAL A 96 -1.95 -3.31 0.82
N PHE A 97 -1.98 -2.00 0.57
CA PHE A 97 -2.14 -1.41 -0.77
C PHE A 97 -0.80 -0.97 -1.40
N ASN A 98 0.33 -1.36 -0.82
CA ASN A 98 1.68 -0.94 -1.25
C ASN A 98 1.82 0.59 -1.33
N SER A 99 1.22 1.29 -0.39
CA SER A 99 1.17 2.76 -0.34
C SER A 99 1.72 3.31 0.98
N SER A 100 2.52 2.51 1.70
CA SER A 100 3.16 2.86 2.97
C SER A 100 4.58 3.37 2.77
N ALA A 101 5.03 4.20 3.68
CA ALA A 101 6.44 4.53 3.83
C ALA A 101 7.19 3.33 4.48
N PRO A 102 8.46 3.09 4.13
CA PRO A 102 9.31 3.87 3.23
C PRO A 102 9.14 3.53 1.73
N ASP A 103 8.48 2.42 1.39
CA ASP A 103 8.42 1.88 0.03
C ASP A 103 7.79 2.85 -0.96
N ALA A 104 6.68 3.50 -0.60
CA ALA A 104 6.01 4.48 -1.46
C ALA A 104 6.94 5.64 -1.86
N GLY A 105 7.67 6.20 -0.90
CA GLY A 105 8.64 7.27 -1.16
C GLY A 105 9.83 6.80 -1.99
N ASN A 106 10.35 5.61 -1.71
CA ASN A 106 11.44 5.02 -2.48
C ASN A 106 11.05 4.76 -3.93
N MET A 107 9.84 4.25 -4.17
CA MET A 107 9.32 4.04 -5.52
C MET A 107 9.20 5.36 -6.28
N GLU A 108 8.71 6.43 -5.65
CA GLU A 108 8.58 7.75 -6.27
C GLU A 108 9.94 8.36 -6.65
N VAL A 109 10.93 8.24 -5.75
CA VAL A 109 12.30 8.72 -6.01
C VAL A 109 12.96 7.93 -7.13
N LEU A 110 12.84 6.61 -7.12
CA LEU A 110 13.40 5.75 -8.17
C LEU A 110 12.75 6.00 -9.53
N ASP A 111 11.43 6.22 -9.56
CA ASP A 111 10.72 6.54 -10.80
C ASP A 111 11.22 7.85 -11.42
N LYS A 112 11.34 8.90 -10.61
CA LYS A 112 11.72 10.23 -11.09
C LYS A 112 13.21 10.38 -11.41
N TYR A 113 14.07 9.75 -10.63
CA TYR A 113 15.51 10.06 -10.64
C TYR A 113 16.40 8.83 -10.82
N GLY A 114 15.84 7.64 -10.77
CA GLY A 114 16.60 6.40 -10.94
C GLY A 114 17.09 6.21 -12.37
N SER A 115 18.32 5.69 -12.54
CA SER A 115 18.78 5.16 -13.81
C SER A 115 17.98 3.90 -14.17
N GLU A 116 17.99 3.49 -15.44
CA GLU A 116 17.31 2.25 -15.89
C GLU A 116 17.77 1.04 -15.09
N TYR A 117 19.09 0.93 -14.81
CA TYR A 117 19.63 -0.12 -13.94
C TYR A 117 19.02 -0.11 -12.53
N GLN A 118 18.84 1.09 -11.93
CA GLN A 118 18.26 1.23 -10.60
C GLN A 118 16.76 0.92 -10.61
N LYS A 119 16.05 1.31 -11.66
CA LYS A 119 14.63 1.00 -11.83
C LYS A 119 14.41 -0.51 -11.97
N ASP A 120 15.19 -1.17 -12.81
CA ASP A 120 15.08 -2.62 -13.00
C ASP A 120 15.43 -3.38 -11.72
N ARG A 121 16.46 -2.94 -11.01
CA ARG A 121 16.95 -3.65 -9.83
C ARG A 121 16.09 -3.46 -8.59
N TRP A 122 15.53 -2.26 -8.37
CA TRP A 122 14.84 -1.90 -7.14
C TRP A 122 13.40 -1.47 -7.33
N LEU A 123 13.09 -0.59 -8.30
CA LEU A 123 11.73 -0.11 -8.52
C LEU A 123 10.80 -1.24 -8.97
N THR A 124 11.19 -2.01 -9.96
CA THR A 124 10.37 -3.11 -10.47
C THR A 124 10.01 -4.15 -9.41
N PRO A 125 10.93 -4.61 -8.54
CA PRO A 125 10.59 -5.48 -7.41
C PRO A 125 9.66 -4.82 -6.38
N LEU A 126 9.87 -3.55 -6.04
CA LEU A 126 9.00 -2.81 -5.11
C LEU A 126 7.57 -2.70 -5.65
N LEU A 127 7.40 -2.33 -6.92
CA LEU A 127 6.09 -2.26 -7.58
C LEU A 127 5.33 -3.58 -7.55
N LYS A 128 6.06 -4.69 -7.59
CA LYS A 128 5.50 -6.05 -7.60
C LYS A 128 5.35 -6.67 -6.21
N ASN A 129 5.76 -5.99 -5.15
CA ASN A 129 5.85 -6.52 -3.79
C ASN A 129 6.79 -7.74 -3.66
N ASN A 130 7.86 -7.78 -4.46
CA ASN A 130 8.91 -8.79 -4.39
C ASN A 130 10.11 -8.32 -3.54
N LEU A 131 10.09 -7.08 -3.07
CA LEU A 131 11.03 -6.46 -2.16
C LEU A 131 10.25 -5.57 -1.20
N ILE A 132 10.57 -5.63 0.08
CA ILE A 132 10.06 -4.72 1.12
C ILE A 132 11.29 -4.07 1.74
N VAL A 133 11.27 -2.74 1.85
CA VAL A 133 12.31 -2.00 2.57
C VAL A 133 11.82 -1.80 4.01
N LEU A 134 12.52 -2.38 4.95
CA LEU A 134 12.24 -2.26 6.38
C LEU A 134 13.05 -1.12 6.99
#